data_b5ea0fa67af8d524fd3de3f4881a4837
#
_entry.id   b5ea0fa67af8d524fd3de3f4881a4837
#
_cell.length_a   1.000
_cell.length_b   1.000
_cell.length_c   1.000
_cell.angle_alpha   90.00
_cell.angle_beta   90.00
_cell.angle_gamma   90.00
#
_symmetry.space_group_name_H-M   'P 1'
#
loop_
_entity.id
_entity.type
_entity.pdbx_description
1 polymer ?
#
loop_
_entity_poly.entity_id
_entity_poly.type
_entity_poly.pdbx_seq_one_letter_code
_entity_poly.pdbx_strand_id
1 'polypeptide(L)'
;MAEPFKNLFNLTLIKNLSSEILIIYPTFDSRKFKVSVFDEDWDNRELKDRMHHISVCLRKRLPDDYIEAVDILLKVSSNSSGFQFMFFPDFVEMYGLDYFEKSVEALEFFTTSSSSEFAVRPFIVKYPDKMMKQMMIWSKSENHHI
;
A
#
# COMPACT_ATOMS: atom_id res chain seq x y z
N MET A 1 -25.05 -16.46 -0.59
CA MET A 1 -24.09 -16.12 -1.64
C MET A 1 -22.95 -15.31 -1.03
N ALA A 2 -21.72 -15.67 -1.34
CA ALA A 2 -20.56 -14.97 -0.77
C ALA A 2 -20.45 -13.55 -1.35
N GLU A 3 -20.04 -12.60 -0.51
CA GLU A 3 -19.77 -11.24 -0.94
C GLU A 3 -18.59 -11.22 -1.93
N PRO A 4 -18.63 -10.38 -2.97
CA PRO A 4 -17.46 -10.19 -3.83
C PRO A 4 -16.26 -9.67 -3.04
N PHE A 5 -15.04 -10.08 -3.40
CA PHE A 5 -13.82 -9.63 -2.72
C PHE A 5 -13.66 -8.10 -2.73
N LYS A 6 -14.19 -7.42 -3.76
CA LYS A 6 -14.10 -5.95 -3.82
C LYS A 6 -14.75 -5.28 -2.61
N ASN A 7 -15.71 -5.93 -1.95
CA ASN A 7 -16.38 -5.39 -0.77
C ASN A 7 -15.52 -5.47 0.51
N LEU A 8 -14.34 -6.08 0.45
CA LEU A 8 -13.34 -5.98 1.52
C LEU A 8 -12.84 -4.53 1.66
N PHE A 9 -12.78 -3.77 0.57
CA PHE A 9 -12.45 -2.36 0.59
C PHE A 9 -13.75 -1.56 0.75
N ASN A 10 -14.17 -1.37 1.99
CA ASN A 10 -15.45 -0.76 2.32
C ASN A 10 -15.27 0.48 3.22
N LEU A 11 -16.38 1.12 3.55
CA LEU A 11 -16.38 2.33 4.38
C LEU A 11 -15.73 2.10 5.75
N THR A 12 -16.00 0.96 6.39
CA THR A 12 -15.43 0.63 7.69
C THR A 12 -13.91 0.57 7.62
N LEU A 13 -13.37 -0.12 6.60
CA LEU A 13 -11.92 -0.20 6.40
C LEU A 13 -11.32 1.20 6.21
N ILE A 14 -11.94 2.02 5.36
CA ILE A 14 -11.42 3.36 5.06
C ILE A 14 -11.49 4.28 6.27
N LYS A 15 -12.54 4.18 7.08
CA LYS A 15 -12.63 4.93 8.34
C LYS A 15 -11.52 4.52 9.31
N ASN A 16 -11.27 3.22 9.45
CA ASN A 16 -10.23 2.72 10.34
C ASN A 16 -8.85 3.15 9.87
N LEU A 17 -8.59 3.05 8.56
CA LEU A 17 -7.34 3.51 7.96
C LEU A 17 -7.13 5.00 8.21
N SER A 18 -8.16 5.82 7.97
CA SER A 18 -8.09 7.26 8.18
C SER A 18 -7.78 7.61 9.63
N SER A 19 -8.40 6.91 10.58
CA SER A 19 -8.16 7.13 12.01
C SER A 19 -6.72 6.82 12.40
N GLU A 20 -6.17 5.72 11.89
CA GLU A 20 -4.79 5.34 12.17
C GLU A 20 -3.79 6.31 11.54
N ILE A 21 -4.06 6.79 10.33
CA ILE A 21 -3.21 7.80 9.69
C ILE A 21 -3.22 9.10 10.51
N LEU A 22 -4.39 9.53 10.99
CA LEU A 22 -4.52 10.74 11.79
C LEU A 22 -3.71 10.71 13.07
N ILE A 23 -3.56 9.55 13.70
CA ILE A 23 -2.72 9.41 14.90
C ILE A 23 -1.27 9.75 14.60
N ILE A 24 -0.78 9.34 13.43
CA ILE A 24 0.62 9.48 13.01
C ILE A 24 0.85 10.81 12.29
N TYR A 25 -0.14 11.25 11.50
CA TYR A 25 -0.07 12.45 10.67
C TYR A 25 -1.34 13.29 10.90
N PRO A 26 -1.35 14.13 11.98
CA PRO A 26 -2.57 14.85 12.41
C PRO A 26 -3.15 15.83 11.39
N THR A 27 -2.35 16.30 10.44
CA THR A 27 -2.83 17.23 9.39
C THR A 27 -3.47 16.52 8.21
N PHE A 28 -3.56 15.18 8.25
CA PHE A 28 -4.20 14.41 7.20
C PHE A 28 -5.68 14.79 7.07
N ASP A 29 -6.10 15.15 5.85
CA ASP A 29 -7.49 15.52 5.59
C ASP A 29 -8.32 14.26 5.34
N SER A 30 -8.75 13.63 6.42
CA SER A 30 -9.50 12.37 6.36
C SER A 30 -10.84 12.50 5.66
N ARG A 31 -11.49 13.67 5.78
CA ARG A 31 -12.78 13.92 5.13
C ARG A 31 -12.63 13.94 3.61
N LYS A 32 -11.67 14.71 3.10
CA LYS A 32 -11.41 14.77 1.65
C LYS A 32 -10.95 13.43 1.13
N PHE A 33 -10.14 12.71 1.91
CA PHE A 33 -9.71 11.37 1.53
C PHE A 33 -10.92 10.45 1.34
N LYS A 34 -11.81 10.38 2.33
CA LYS A 34 -13.00 9.52 2.27
C LYS A 34 -13.91 9.89 1.08
N VAL A 35 -14.14 11.18 0.88
CA VAL A 35 -14.97 11.64 -0.24
C VAL A 35 -14.34 11.25 -1.58
N SER A 36 -13.02 11.35 -1.71
CA SER A 36 -12.32 10.97 -2.93
C SER A 36 -12.39 9.47 -3.20
N VAL A 37 -12.29 8.65 -2.14
CA VAL A 37 -12.38 7.19 -2.28
C VAL A 37 -13.76 6.77 -2.75
N PHE A 38 -14.81 7.26 -2.09
CA PHE A 38 -16.19 6.89 -2.39
C PHE A 38 -16.83 7.87 -3.36
N ASP A 39 -16.22 7.97 -4.54
CA ASP A 39 -16.74 8.81 -5.62
C ASP A 39 -17.85 8.08 -6.38
N GLU A 40 -18.36 8.71 -7.42
CA GLU A 40 -19.49 8.17 -8.19
C GLU A 40 -19.17 6.88 -8.93
N ASP A 41 -17.90 6.58 -9.16
CA ASP A 41 -17.46 5.37 -9.85
C ASP A 41 -17.09 4.20 -8.92
N TRP A 42 -17.14 4.42 -7.60
CA TRP A 42 -16.69 3.42 -6.63
C TRP A 42 -17.36 2.06 -6.81
N ASP A 43 -18.69 2.05 -6.97
CA ASP A 43 -19.45 0.81 -7.08
C ASP A 43 -19.13 0.02 -8.36
N ASN A 44 -18.68 0.71 -9.40
CA ASN A 44 -18.31 0.09 -10.67
C ASN A 44 -16.90 -0.48 -10.69
N ARG A 45 -16.10 -0.20 -9.67
CA ARG A 45 -14.71 -0.69 -9.60
C ARG A 45 -14.66 -2.09 -9.06
N GLU A 46 -13.85 -2.93 -9.70
CA GLU A 46 -13.50 -4.24 -9.20
C GLU A 46 -12.37 -4.15 -8.17
N LEU A 47 -12.03 -5.25 -7.52
CA LEU A 47 -11.06 -5.29 -6.43
C LEU A 47 -9.76 -4.54 -6.74
N LYS A 48 -9.14 -4.87 -7.86
CA LYS A 48 -7.86 -4.27 -8.25
C LYS A 48 -7.99 -2.77 -8.52
N ASP A 49 -9.08 -2.37 -9.17
CA ASP A 49 -9.34 -0.97 -9.44
C ASP A 49 -9.60 -0.17 -8.17
N ARG A 50 -10.27 -0.79 -7.19
CA ARG A 50 -10.47 -0.16 -5.87
C ARG A 50 -9.13 0.01 -5.15
N MET A 51 -8.28 -0.99 -5.21
CA MET A 51 -6.95 -0.94 -4.63
C MET A 51 -6.13 0.21 -5.20
N HIS A 52 -6.07 0.32 -6.54
CA HIS A 52 -5.36 1.41 -7.21
C HIS A 52 -5.96 2.77 -6.89
N HIS A 53 -7.28 2.86 -6.85
CA HIS A 53 -7.96 4.12 -6.54
C HIS A 53 -7.64 4.61 -5.12
N ILE A 54 -7.61 3.70 -4.15
CA ILE A 54 -7.22 4.04 -2.78
C ILE A 54 -5.79 4.57 -2.76
N SER A 55 -4.87 3.94 -3.49
CA SER A 55 -3.49 4.40 -3.59
C SER A 55 -3.39 5.81 -4.17
N VAL A 56 -4.17 6.10 -5.21
CA VAL A 56 -4.23 7.44 -5.82
C VAL A 56 -4.74 8.46 -4.80
N CYS A 57 -5.79 8.14 -4.08
CA CYS A 57 -6.37 9.03 -3.07
C CYS A 57 -5.40 9.28 -1.91
N LEU A 58 -4.68 8.24 -1.47
CA LEU A 58 -3.65 8.37 -0.44
C LEU A 58 -2.53 9.29 -0.91
N ARG A 59 -2.07 9.12 -2.16
CA ARG A 59 -0.98 9.96 -2.69
C ARG A 59 -1.33 11.43 -2.63
N LYS A 60 -2.58 11.79 -2.91
CA LYS A 60 -3.04 13.17 -2.91
C LYS A 60 -3.10 13.79 -1.51
N ARG A 61 -3.29 12.98 -0.48
CA ARG A 61 -3.52 13.48 0.89
C ARG A 61 -2.34 13.26 1.84
N LEU A 62 -1.41 12.39 1.49
CA LEU A 62 -0.16 12.22 2.22
C LEU A 62 0.84 13.30 1.80
N PRO A 63 1.96 13.47 2.55
CA PRO A 63 2.98 14.43 2.15
C PRO A 63 3.47 14.19 0.72
N ASP A 64 3.84 15.28 0.03
CA ASP A 64 4.38 15.21 -1.32
C ASP A 64 5.69 14.43 -1.39
N ASP A 65 6.50 14.52 -0.32
CA ASP A 65 7.72 13.74 -0.22
C ASP A 65 7.35 12.25 -0.09
N TYR A 66 7.75 11.48 -1.10
CA TYR A 66 7.46 10.04 -1.14
C TYR A 66 7.97 9.30 0.10
N ILE A 67 9.19 9.64 0.57
CA ILE A 67 9.78 8.95 1.72
C ILE A 67 8.96 9.20 2.98
N GLU A 68 8.52 10.43 3.21
CA GLU A 68 7.64 10.76 4.34
C GLU A 68 6.30 10.03 4.24
N ALA A 69 5.71 9.99 3.04
CA ALA A 69 4.45 9.30 2.82
C ALA A 69 4.57 7.81 3.14
N VAL A 70 5.62 7.15 2.66
CA VAL A 70 5.87 5.73 2.93
C VAL A 70 6.12 5.48 4.42
N ASP A 71 6.85 6.36 5.10
CA ASP A 71 7.09 6.22 6.54
C ASP A 71 5.77 6.23 7.32
N ILE A 72 4.84 7.08 6.93
CA ILE A 72 3.50 7.09 7.55
C ILE A 72 2.80 5.74 7.35
N LEU A 73 2.82 5.22 6.11
CA LEU A 73 2.18 3.94 5.80
C LEU A 73 2.85 2.77 6.53
N LEU A 74 4.17 2.81 6.69
CA LEU A 74 4.91 1.80 7.46
C LEU A 74 4.46 1.79 8.93
N LYS A 75 4.30 2.95 9.53
CA LYS A 75 3.85 3.07 10.92
C LYS A 75 2.41 2.59 11.09
N VAL A 76 1.54 2.93 10.16
CA VAL A 76 0.16 2.44 10.15
C VAL A 76 0.14 0.92 10.01
N SER A 77 0.95 0.39 9.09
CA SER A 77 1.01 -1.04 8.81
C SER A 77 1.51 -1.86 10.01
N SER A 78 2.34 -1.26 10.88
CA SER A 78 2.83 -1.96 12.07
C SER A 78 1.71 -2.33 13.04
N ASN A 79 0.58 -1.63 12.98
CA ASN A 79 -0.58 -1.85 13.84
C ASN A 79 -1.71 -2.60 13.16
N SER A 80 -1.54 -2.96 11.89
CA SER A 80 -2.60 -3.55 11.07
C SER A 80 -2.03 -4.63 10.17
N SER A 81 -2.79 -5.68 9.93
CA SER A 81 -2.40 -6.76 9.02
C SER A 81 -3.62 -7.31 8.30
N GLY A 82 -3.39 -7.97 7.17
CA GLY A 82 -4.43 -8.66 6.45
C GLY A 82 -4.49 -8.30 4.98
N PHE A 83 -5.31 -9.05 4.27
CA PHE A 83 -5.50 -8.93 2.82
C PHE A 83 -5.96 -7.53 2.42
N GLN A 84 -6.82 -6.92 3.21
CA GLN A 84 -7.42 -5.62 2.90
C GLN A 84 -6.38 -4.48 2.88
N PHE A 85 -5.17 -4.70 3.39
CA PHE A 85 -4.10 -3.71 3.36
C PHE A 85 -3.12 -3.89 2.21
N MET A 86 -3.46 -4.71 1.23
CA MET A 86 -2.62 -4.93 0.04
C MET A 86 -2.36 -3.66 -0.77
N PHE A 87 -3.19 -2.64 -0.62
CA PHE A 87 -2.98 -1.38 -1.33
C PHE A 87 -1.72 -0.64 -0.89
N PHE A 88 -1.13 -0.95 0.27
CA PHE A 88 0.16 -0.37 0.65
C PHE A 88 1.29 -0.81 -0.30
N PRO A 89 1.45 -2.11 -0.60
CA PRO A 89 2.38 -2.52 -1.66
C PRO A 89 2.03 -1.93 -3.01
N ASP A 90 0.75 -1.79 -3.34
CA ASP A 90 0.31 -1.16 -4.58
C ASP A 90 0.76 0.30 -4.66
N PHE A 91 0.68 1.04 -3.56
CA PHE A 91 1.17 2.40 -3.46
C PHE A 91 2.66 2.48 -3.81
N VAL A 92 3.46 1.55 -3.28
CA VAL A 92 4.89 1.47 -3.59
C VAL A 92 5.12 1.16 -5.06
N GLU A 93 4.36 0.23 -5.63
CA GLU A 93 4.44 -0.09 -7.05
C GLU A 93 4.16 1.13 -7.93
N MET A 94 3.10 1.88 -7.61
CA MET A 94 2.68 3.02 -8.42
C MET A 94 3.62 4.22 -8.32
N TYR A 95 4.19 4.48 -7.16
CA TYR A 95 4.88 5.74 -6.89
C TYR A 95 6.34 5.60 -6.50
N GLY A 96 6.82 4.37 -6.27
CA GLY A 96 8.13 4.14 -5.66
C GLY A 96 9.23 3.65 -6.59
N LEU A 97 8.99 3.53 -7.90
CA LEU A 97 9.99 2.96 -8.81
C LEU A 97 11.28 3.77 -8.87
N ASP A 98 11.22 5.07 -8.64
CA ASP A 98 12.41 5.94 -8.64
C ASP A 98 13.12 5.99 -7.29
N TYR A 99 12.61 5.29 -6.27
CA TYR A 99 13.12 5.30 -4.90
C TYR A 99 13.43 3.86 -4.46
N PHE A 100 14.41 3.23 -5.13
CA PHE A 100 14.64 1.79 -4.99
C PHE A 100 14.84 1.35 -3.54
N GLU A 101 15.76 1.99 -2.81
CA GLU A 101 16.12 1.54 -1.46
C GLU A 101 14.97 1.67 -0.48
N LYS A 102 14.28 2.81 -0.49
CA LYS A 102 13.12 3.03 0.38
C LYS A 102 11.97 2.11 0.02
N SER A 103 11.73 1.89 -1.27
CA SER A 103 10.63 1.05 -1.73
C SER A 103 10.86 -0.42 -1.41
N VAL A 104 12.08 -0.91 -1.57
CA VAL A 104 12.44 -2.29 -1.21
C VAL A 104 12.32 -2.49 0.29
N GLU A 105 12.77 -1.54 1.10
CA GLU A 105 12.58 -1.57 2.55
C GLU A 105 11.10 -1.68 2.92
N ALA A 106 10.26 -0.87 2.28
CA ALA A 106 8.82 -0.87 2.52
C ALA A 106 8.18 -2.20 2.13
N LEU A 107 8.54 -2.75 0.96
CA LEU A 107 8.01 -4.02 0.50
C LEU A 107 8.42 -5.17 1.43
N GLU A 108 9.64 -5.16 1.92
CA GLU A 108 10.10 -6.13 2.91
C GLU A 108 9.24 -6.07 4.17
N PHE A 109 8.98 -4.87 4.67
CA PHE A 109 8.12 -4.68 5.85
C PHE A 109 6.69 -5.16 5.58
N PHE A 110 6.13 -4.80 4.43
CA PHE A 110 4.73 -5.14 4.10
C PHE A 110 4.53 -6.65 3.91
N THR A 111 5.56 -7.42 3.58
CA THR A 111 5.43 -8.88 3.47
C THR A 111 5.10 -9.55 4.80
N THR A 112 5.35 -8.88 5.91
CA THR A 112 4.96 -9.40 7.23
C THR A 112 3.47 -9.18 7.52
N SER A 113 2.83 -8.26 6.79
CA SER A 113 1.43 -7.90 6.98
C SER A 113 0.53 -8.41 5.87
N SER A 114 1.04 -8.43 4.63
CA SER A 114 0.29 -8.86 3.46
C SER A 114 1.26 -9.23 2.34
N SER A 115 0.74 -9.79 1.25
CA SER A 115 1.58 -10.16 0.11
C SER A 115 2.04 -8.94 -0.68
N SER A 116 3.34 -8.88 -1.01
CA SER A 116 3.93 -7.83 -1.85
C SER A 116 4.40 -8.37 -3.20
N GLU A 117 4.10 -9.62 -3.51
CA GLU A 117 4.62 -10.30 -4.69
C GLU A 117 4.39 -9.51 -5.99
N PHE A 118 3.15 -9.03 -6.20
CA PHE A 118 2.81 -8.30 -7.42
C PHE A 118 3.56 -6.97 -7.53
N ALA A 119 3.88 -6.34 -6.41
CA ALA A 119 4.53 -5.03 -6.38
C ALA A 119 6.04 -5.11 -6.64
N VAL A 120 6.63 -6.29 -6.48
CA VAL A 120 8.06 -6.52 -6.72
C VAL A 120 8.38 -6.56 -8.20
N ARG A 121 7.46 -7.03 -9.04
CA ARG A 121 7.70 -7.24 -10.47
C ARG A 121 8.23 -6.02 -11.22
N PRO A 122 7.67 -4.80 -11.05
CA PRO A 122 8.21 -3.63 -11.74
C PRO A 122 9.66 -3.31 -11.35
N PHE A 123 10.03 -3.62 -10.10
CA PHE A 123 11.41 -3.42 -9.62
C PHE A 123 12.38 -4.42 -10.25
N ILE A 124 11.93 -5.64 -10.51
CA ILE A 124 12.74 -6.63 -11.22
C ILE A 124 13.03 -6.13 -12.64
N VAL A 125 12.05 -5.55 -13.30
CA VAL A 125 12.22 -5.02 -14.67
C VAL A 125 13.16 -3.83 -14.68
N LYS A 126 13.00 -2.88 -13.77
CA LYS A 126 13.79 -1.65 -13.73
C LYS A 126 15.19 -1.85 -13.17
N TYR A 127 15.33 -2.70 -12.15
CA TYR A 127 16.59 -2.92 -11.42
C TYR A 127 16.93 -4.42 -11.33
N PRO A 128 17.16 -5.09 -12.46
CA PRO A 128 17.30 -6.56 -12.42
C PRO A 128 18.44 -7.05 -11.53
N ASP A 129 19.60 -6.42 -11.57
CA ASP A 129 20.76 -6.85 -10.78
C ASP A 129 20.56 -6.58 -9.29
N LYS A 130 20.08 -5.38 -8.96
CA LYS A 130 19.81 -5.00 -7.56
C LYS A 130 18.72 -5.86 -6.95
N MET A 131 17.67 -6.15 -7.71
CA MET A 131 16.58 -6.98 -7.22
C MET A 131 17.01 -8.44 -7.09
N MET A 132 17.86 -8.94 -7.97
CA MET A 132 18.39 -10.29 -7.82
C MET A 132 19.12 -10.43 -6.50
N LYS A 133 19.98 -9.49 -6.15
CA LYS A 133 20.70 -9.49 -4.88
C LYS A 133 19.74 -9.40 -3.70
N GLN A 134 18.74 -8.55 -3.79
CA GLN A 134 17.77 -8.36 -2.72
C GLN A 134 16.93 -9.62 -2.51
N MET A 135 16.50 -10.26 -3.60
CA MET A 135 15.72 -11.49 -3.52
C MET A 135 16.53 -12.64 -2.93
N MET A 136 17.83 -12.69 -3.21
CA MET A 136 18.73 -13.67 -2.58
C MET A 136 18.84 -13.45 -1.08
N ILE A 137 18.91 -12.20 -0.63
CA ILE A 137 18.90 -11.88 0.80
C ILE A 137 17.57 -12.33 1.43
N TRP A 138 16.46 -12.00 0.80
CA TRP A 138 15.13 -12.36 1.30
C TRP A 138 14.92 -13.87 1.38
N SER A 139 15.43 -14.62 0.40
CA SER A 139 15.26 -16.07 0.37
C SER A 139 15.91 -16.78 1.56
N LYS A 140 16.84 -16.12 2.24
CA LYS A 140 17.49 -16.63 3.43
C LYS A 140 16.76 -16.26 4.73
N SER A 141 15.70 -15.46 4.63
CA SER A 141 14.91 -15.03 5.78
C SER A 141 13.64 -15.86 5.90
N GLU A 142 13.34 -16.34 7.09
CA GLU A 142 12.15 -17.14 7.36
C GLU A 142 10.87 -16.29 7.38
N ASN A 143 11.00 -14.96 7.45
CA ASN A 143 9.85 -14.05 7.61
C ASN A 143 9.33 -13.46 6.29
N HIS A 144 9.91 -13.81 5.15
CA HIS A 144 9.52 -13.24 3.86
C HIS A 144 8.66 -14.21 3.07
N HIS A 145 7.67 -13.65 2.35
CA HIS A 145 6.67 -14.38 1.57
C HIS A 145 6.74 -14.08 0.07
N ILE A 146 7.89 -13.68 -0.43
CA ILE A 146 8.09 -13.38 -1.85
C ILE A 146 8.67 -14.58 -2.58
#